data_2053f99daac6a44d8bd130a1138127c8
#
_entry.id   2053f99daac6a44d8bd130a1138127c8
#
_cell.length_a   1.000
_cell.length_b   1.000
_cell.length_c   1.000
_cell.angle_alpha   90.00
_cell.angle_beta   90.00
_cell.angle_gamma   90.00
#
_symmetry.space_group_name_H-M   'P 1'
#
loop_
_entity.id
_entity.type
_entity.pdbx_description
1 polymer ?
#
loop_
_entity_poly.entity_id
_entity_poly.type
_entity_poly.pdbx_seq_one_letter_code
_entity_poly.pdbx_strand_id
1 'polypeptide(L)'
;MDKIVSCFIAGGDAEAVRETTRALLASEIVASVETVPESFGRTETWKNLAGRVRTPYLLLYVKPFVLEPGPHAVRRMVQAASETGAALTYADYRQTKGPGTEPHPVVDYQPGSLRDGFDFGSVFLLDAALFREAAAGMKKAYRYAGWYDLRLRLSRLGSVLHLPEYLYTEAETDCRRSGEKQFDYVNPHNREAQIEMEEACTDHLKAIGAYLAAERPALDFSEEVGFAVEASVVIPVRNRAATVGDAVRSALKQRLQRPYNVIVVDNHSDDGTTEALRELAAGDSRVVHVIPQRRDLGIGGCWNEAVMHPACGRFAVQLDSDDLYIDDRVLERITERFYAERCAMVIGSYRMVDARLNEIPPGIVDHREWTDENGPNNALRI
;
A
#
# COMPACT_ATOMS: atom_id res chain seq x y z
N MET A 1 23.55 -1.50 -35.40
CA MET A 1 23.50 -1.06 -34.01
C MET A 1 23.72 -2.29 -33.13
N ASP A 2 24.47 -2.14 -32.03
CA ASP A 2 24.69 -3.27 -31.14
C ASP A 2 23.41 -3.67 -30.44
N LYS A 3 23.18 -4.97 -30.34
CA LYS A 3 22.04 -5.54 -29.61
C LYS A 3 22.38 -5.63 -28.14
N ILE A 4 21.78 -4.75 -27.34
CA ILE A 4 22.18 -4.48 -25.96
C ILE A 4 21.11 -4.80 -24.91
N VAL A 5 19.95 -5.33 -25.34
CA VAL A 5 18.83 -5.66 -24.43
C VAL A 5 18.43 -7.11 -24.61
N SER A 6 18.42 -7.89 -23.53
CA SER A 6 17.74 -9.17 -23.45
C SER A 6 16.35 -8.96 -22.82
N CYS A 7 15.30 -9.45 -23.47
CA CYS A 7 13.95 -9.35 -22.96
C CYS A 7 13.51 -10.68 -22.33
N PHE A 8 12.87 -10.61 -21.17
CA PHE A 8 12.24 -11.75 -20.51
C PHE A 8 10.77 -11.44 -20.29
N ILE A 9 9.90 -12.29 -20.79
CA ILE A 9 8.44 -12.08 -20.73
C ILE A 9 7.77 -13.20 -19.94
N ALA A 10 6.73 -12.88 -19.19
CA ALA A 10 5.93 -13.86 -18.46
C ALA A 10 5.36 -14.90 -19.43
N GLY A 11 5.29 -16.16 -18.98
CA GLY A 11 4.55 -17.20 -19.68
C GLY A 11 3.06 -16.86 -19.73
N GLY A 12 2.43 -17.11 -20.87
CA GLY A 12 1.01 -16.86 -21.12
C GLY A 12 0.50 -17.80 -22.21
N ASP A 13 -0.64 -17.44 -22.81
CA ASP A 13 -1.09 -18.18 -23.97
C ASP A 13 -0.13 -17.99 -25.15
N ALA A 14 -0.08 -18.99 -26.04
CA ALA A 14 0.92 -19.05 -27.12
C ALA A 14 0.80 -17.88 -28.12
N GLU A 15 -0.38 -17.28 -28.27
CA GLU A 15 -0.59 -16.16 -29.19
C GLU A 15 -0.05 -14.88 -28.55
N ALA A 16 -0.38 -14.59 -27.29
CA ALA A 16 0.14 -13.44 -26.56
C ALA A 16 1.67 -13.44 -26.49
N VAL A 17 2.29 -14.60 -26.24
CA VAL A 17 3.74 -14.76 -26.25
C VAL A 17 4.34 -14.46 -27.62
N ARG A 18 3.72 -14.97 -28.73
CA ARG A 18 4.20 -14.70 -30.09
C ARG A 18 4.09 -13.25 -30.48
N GLU A 19 2.96 -12.59 -30.18
CA GLU A 19 2.73 -11.19 -30.52
C GLU A 19 3.68 -10.27 -29.75
N THR A 20 3.80 -10.46 -28.44
CA THR A 20 4.73 -9.72 -27.58
C THR A 20 6.18 -9.91 -28.05
N THR A 21 6.58 -11.15 -28.37
CA THR A 21 7.92 -11.46 -28.89
C THR A 21 8.19 -10.71 -30.19
N ARG A 22 7.24 -10.73 -31.12
CA ARG A 22 7.36 -10.01 -32.40
C ARG A 22 7.50 -8.52 -32.19
N ALA A 23 6.69 -7.94 -31.33
CA ALA A 23 6.69 -6.52 -31.05
C ALA A 23 8.02 -6.06 -30.41
N LEU A 24 8.57 -6.81 -29.47
CA LEU A 24 9.86 -6.50 -28.85
C LEU A 24 11.04 -6.68 -29.82
N LEU A 25 11.04 -7.75 -30.63
CA LEU A 25 12.09 -7.97 -31.64
C LEU A 25 12.08 -6.96 -32.79
N ALA A 26 11.03 -6.18 -32.96
CA ALA A 26 11.00 -5.06 -33.91
C ALA A 26 11.96 -3.93 -33.53
N SER A 27 12.40 -3.87 -32.27
CA SER A 27 13.43 -2.93 -31.82
C SER A 27 14.82 -3.45 -32.17
N GLU A 28 15.60 -2.67 -32.94
CA GLU A 28 16.95 -3.03 -33.41
C GLU A 28 17.95 -3.34 -32.29
N ILE A 29 17.75 -2.80 -31.10
CA ILE A 29 18.65 -2.97 -29.97
C ILE A 29 18.31 -4.22 -29.10
N VAL A 30 17.21 -4.90 -29.39
CA VAL A 30 16.83 -6.15 -28.70
C VAL A 30 17.61 -7.32 -29.25
N ALA A 31 18.33 -8.01 -28.38
CA ALA A 31 19.16 -9.18 -28.70
C ALA A 31 18.35 -10.47 -28.74
N SER A 32 17.48 -10.66 -27.75
CA SER A 32 16.68 -11.88 -27.57
C SER A 32 15.40 -11.57 -26.79
N VAL A 33 14.39 -12.40 -27.01
CA VAL A 33 13.17 -12.44 -26.17
C VAL A 33 13.00 -13.89 -25.72
N GLU A 34 12.92 -14.09 -24.42
CA GLU A 34 12.79 -15.40 -23.80
C GLU A 34 11.57 -15.43 -22.87
N THR A 35 10.84 -16.55 -22.89
CA THR A 35 9.70 -16.73 -21.98
C THR A 35 10.18 -17.28 -20.64
N VAL A 36 9.62 -16.73 -19.56
CA VAL A 36 9.84 -17.16 -18.18
C VAL A 36 8.57 -17.85 -17.69
N PRO A 37 8.58 -19.19 -17.59
CA PRO A 37 7.40 -19.94 -17.14
C PRO A 37 7.20 -19.86 -15.62
N GLU A 38 8.25 -19.52 -14.86
CA GLU A 38 8.23 -19.44 -13.42
C GLU A 38 7.66 -18.10 -12.94
N SER A 39 7.08 -18.10 -11.73
CA SER A 39 6.59 -16.88 -11.11
C SER A 39 7.72 -15.92 -10.76
N PHE A 40 7.56 -14.64 -11.07
CA PHE A 40 8.44 -13.55 -10.63
C PHE A 40 8.39 -13.29 -9.12
N GLY A 41 7.45 -13.89 -8.39
CA GLY A 41 7.47 -13.90 -6.93
C GLY A 41 8.59 -14.75 -6.32
N ARG A 42 9.20 -15.68 -7.09
CA ARG A 42 10.18 -16.62 -6.57
C ARG A 42 11.61 -16.08 -6.67
N THR A 43 12.36 -16.18 -5.58
CA THR A 43 13.80 -15.83 -5.58
C THR A 43 14.58 -16.60 -6.64
N GLU A 44 14.26 -17.89 -6.85
CA GLU A 44 14.97 -18.74 -7.79
C GLU A 44 14.84 -18.26 -9.23
N THR A 45 13.68 -17.76 -9.62
CA THR A 45 13.46 -17.15 -10.94
C THR A 45 14.49 -16.05 -11.21
N TRP A 46 14.71 -15.14 -10.27
CA TRP A 46 15.67 -14.05 -10.42
C TRP A 46 17.11 -14.52 -10.51
N LYS A 47 17.51 -15.51 -9.70
CA LYS A 47 18.85 -16.11 -9.77
C LYS A 47 19.09 -16.81 -11.11
N ASN A 48 18.10 -17.53 -11.62
CA ASN A 48 18.17 -18.17 -12.92
C ASN A 48 18.31 -17.14 -14.05
N LEU A 49 17.52 -16.06 -14.02
CA LEU A 49 17.62 -14.97 -14.99
C LEU A 49 18.99 -14.29 -14.94
N ALA A 50 19.55 -14.04 -13.75
CA ALA A 50 20.88 -13.45 -13.61
C ALA A 50 21.97 -14.30 -14.29
N GLY A 51 21.83 -15.63 -14.28
CA GLY A 51 22.70 -16.56 -15.00
C GLY A 51 22.54 -16.55 -16.53
N ARG A 52 21.40 -16.08 -17.04
CA ARG A 52 21.05 -16.09 -18.48
C ARG A 52 21.34 -14.77 -19.19
N VAL A 53 21.26 -13.63 -18.50
CA VAL A 53 21.50 -12.30 -19.10
C VAL A 53 22.93 -12.15 -19.61
N ARG A 54 23.09 -11.78 -20.89
CA ARG A 54 24.39 -11.57 -21.55
C ARG A 54 24.58 -10.16 -22.09
N THR A 55 23.53 -9.34 -22.06
CA THR A 55 23.52 -7.96 -22.55
C THR A 55 23.71 -6.96 -21.43
N PRO A 56 24.07 -5.69 -21.70
CA PRO A 56 24.15 -4.62 -20.70
C PRO A 56 22.85 -4.33 -19.97
N TYR A 57 21.72 -4.52 -20.63
CA TYR A 57 20.39 -4.31 -20.07
C TYR A 57 19.51 -5.52 -20.21
N LEU A 58 18.58 -5.70 -19.26
CA LEU A 58 17.47 -6.62 -19.44
C LEU A 58 16.15 -5.87 -19.30
N LEU A 59 15.20 -6.20 -20.17
CA LEU A 59 13.82 -5.74 -20.09
C LEU A 59 12.94 -6.90 -19.63
N LEU A 60 12.09 -6.62 -18.67
CA LEU A 60 11.13 -7.56 -18.12
C LEU A 60 9.71 -7.12 -18.46
N TYR A 61 8.89 -8.06 -18.89
CA TYR A 61 7.44 -7.90 -18.97
C TYR A 61 6.79 -8.98 -18.10
N VAL A 62 6.12 -8.57 -17.02
CA VAL A 62 5.71 -9.49 -15.95
C VAL A 62 4.26 -9.96 -16.04
N LYS A 63 3.52 -9.56 -17.08
CA LYS A 63 2.13 -9.99 -17.31
C LYS A 63 2.03 -11.03 -18.45
N PRO A 64 1.09 -12.01 -18.34
CA PRO A 64 0.93 -13.07 -19.34
C PRO A 64 0.02 -12.68 -20.52
N PHE A 65 -0.05 -11.40 -20.88
CA PHE A 65 -0.93 -10.85 -21.92
C PHE A 65 -0.11 -10.22 -23.05
N VAL A 66 -0.79 -9.72 -24.08
CA VAL A 66 -0.12 -9.01 -25.16
C VAL A 66 0.43 -7.68 -24.68
N LEU A 67 1.71 -7.43 -24.96
CA LEU A 67 2.38 -6.14 -24.77
C LEU A 67 2.49 -5.43 -26.12
N GLU A 68 2.06 -4.18 -26.18
CA GLU A 68 2.25 -3.30 -27.32
C GLU A 68 3.24 -2.17 -26.94
N PRO A 69 4.56 -2.35 -27.16
CA PRO A 69 5.52 -1.29 -26.93
C PRO A 69 5.35 -0.19 -27.96
N GLY A 70 5.49 1.07 -27.52
CA GLY A 70 5.57 2.20 -28.43
C GLY A 70 6.79 2.12 -29.35
N PRO A 71 6.79 2.82 -30.50
CA PRO A 71 7.79 2.66 -31.57
C PRO A 71 9.25 2.80 -31.13
N HIS A 72 9.51 3.55 -30.06
CA HIS A 72 10.85 3.79 -29.53
C HIS A 72 10.97 3.47 -28.03
N ALA A 73 10.01 2.78 -27.46
CA ALA A 73 9.91 2.55 -26.01
C ALA A 73 11.20 1.96 -25.42
N VAL A 74 11.67 0.82 -25.97
CA VAL A 74 12.88 0.15 -25.47
C VAL A 74 14.11 1.04 -25.59
N ARG A 75 14.27 1.75 -26.72
CA ARG A 75 15.39 2.68 -26.94
C ARG A 75 15.34 3.86 -25.94
N ARG A 76 14.15 4.42 -25.72
CA ARG A 76 13.95 5.53 -24.78
C ARG A 76 14.30 5.14 -23.35
N MET A 77 13.86 3.96 -22.90
CA MET A 77 14.21 3.44 -21.58
C MET A 77 15.72 3.23 -21.43
N VAL A 78 16.36 2.62 -22.43
CA VAL A 78 17.83 2.39 -22.42
C VAL A 78 18.60 3.70 -22.42
N GLN A 79 18.18 4.67 -23.23
CA GLN A 79 18.83 6.00 -23.25
C GLN A 79 18.78 6.65 -21.86
N ALA A 80 17.61 6.70 -21.25
CA ALA A 80 17.43 7.28 -19.93
C ALA A 80 18.22 6.54 -18.85
N ALA A 81 18.20 5.21 -18.86
CA ALA A 81 19.00 4.40 -17.95
C ALA A 81 20.50 4.64 -18.10
N SER A 82 20.99 4.72 -19.35
CA SER A 82 22.40 4.97 -19.64
C SER A 82 22.86 6.37 -19.22
N GLU A 83 22.03 7.38 -19.43
CA GLU A 83 22.35 8.77 -19.06
C GLU A 83 22.33 9.01 -17.55
N THR A 84 21.51 8.27 -16.82
CA THR A 84 21.33 8.46 -15.37
C THR A 84 22.06 7.43 -14.51
N GLY A 85 22.51 6.31 -15.08
CA GLY A 85 23.03 5.17 -14.33
C GLY A 85 22.00 4.46 -13.48
N ALA A 86 20.70 4.50 -13.88
CA ALA A 86 19.61 3.92 -13.10
C ALA A 86 19.71 2.38 -13.02
N ALA A 87 19.53 1.85 -11.83
CA ALA A 87 19.47 0.39 -11.62
C ALA A 87 18.15 -0.22 -12.12
N LEU A 88 17.08 0.54 -12.03
CA LEU A 88 15.74 0.17 -12.51
C LEU A 88 15.09 1.39 -13.17
N THR A 89 14.53 1.19 -14.36
CA THR A 89 13.75 2.22 -15.08
C THR A 89 12.36 1.68 -15.39
N TYR A 90 11.33 2.47 -15.15
CA TYR A 90 9.92 2.18 -15.45
C TYR A 90 9.26 3.41 -16.06
N ALA A 91 8.06 3.25 -16.59
CA ALA A 91 7.41 4.33 -17.33
C ALA A 91 5.89 4.31 -17.13
N ASP A 92 5.25 5.45 -17.46
CA ASP A 92 3.80 5.49 -17.65
C ASP A 92 3.39 4.56 -18.78
N TYR A 93 2.13 4.12 -18.74
CA TYR A 93 1.59 3.23 -19.75
C TYR A 93 0.13 3.54 -20.08
N ARG A 94 -0.40 2.85 -21.06
CA ARG A 94 -1.81 2.90 -21.42
C ARG A 94 -2.45 1.55 -21.12
N GLN A 95 -3.69 1.59 -20.65
CA GLN A 95 -4.49 0.38 -20.45
C GLN A 95 -5.61 0.30 -21.47
N THR A 96 -5.75 -0.85 -22.13
CA THR A 96 -6.92 -1.17 -22.96
C THR A 96 -8.03 -1.67 -22.05
N LYS A 97 -9.16 -0.95 -22.04
CA LYS A 97 -10.34 -1.25 -21.25
C LYS A 97 -11.55 -1.35 -22.16
N GLY A 98 -12.01 -2.57 -22.42
CA GLY A 98 -13.05 -2.79 -23.43
C GLY A 98 -12.61 -2.27 -24.82
N PRO A 99 -13.40 -1.40 -25.49
CA PRO A 99 -13.05 -0.88 -26.82
C PRO A 99 -12.12 0.34 -26.79
N GLY A 100 -11.73 0.84 -25.61
CA GLY A 100 -10.96 2.07 -25.44
C GLY A 100 -9.57 1.82 -24.84
N THR A 101 -8.71 2.82 -24.98
CA THR A 101 -7.38 2.87 -24.37
C THR A 101 -7.27 4.14 -23.54
N GLU A 102 -6.98 3.97 -22.23
CA GLU A 102 -6.88 5.06 -21.27
C GLU A 102 -5.43 5.25 -20.80
N PRO A 103 -4.99 6.49 -20.53
CA PRO A 103 -3.69 6.73 -19.92
C PRO A 103 -3.68 6.24 -18.46
N HIS A 104 -2.58 5.60 -18.06
CA HIS A 104 -2.32 5.17 -16.69
C HIS A 104 -0.96 5.75 -16.24
N PRO A 105 -0.96 6.98 -15.70
CA PRO A 105 0.27 7.54 -15.13
C PRO A 105 0.62 6.82 -13.83
N VAL A 106 1.90 6.55 -13.63
CA VAL A 106 2.45 6.03 -12.37
C VAL A 106 3.16 7.15 -11.62
N VAL A 107 3.47 6.93 -10.35
CA VAL A 107 4.12 7.94 -9.52
C VAL A 107 5.64 7.74 -9.45
N ASP A 108 6.38 8.82 -9.20
CA ASP A 108 7.81 8.76 -8.97
C ASP A 108 8.14 7.90 -7.75
N TYR A 109 9.18 7.04 -7.89
CA TYR A 109 9.69 6.29 -6.77
C TYR A 109 10.41 7.22 -5.80
N GLN A 110 10.00 7.19 -4.55
CA GLN A 110 10.64 7.96 -3.49
C GLN A 110 11.55 7.04 -2.67
N PRO A 111 12.82 7.40 -2.46
CA PRO A 111 13.67 6.68 -1.53
C PRO A 111 13.01 6.56 -0.15
N GLY A 112 12.93 5.34 0.37
CA GLY A 112 12.18 5.04 1.59
C GLY A 112 10.73 4.62 1.38
N SER A 113 10.21 4.65 0.16
CA SER A 113 8.92 4.03 -0.16
C SER A 113 9.06 2.49 -0.12
N LEU A 114 8.57 1.91 0.95
CA LEU A 114 8.68 0.46 1.20
C LEU A 114 7.42 -0.31 0.80
N ARG A 115 6.41 0.38 0.27
CA ARG A 115 5.13 -0.23 -0.09
C ARG A 115 5.34 -1.40 -1.06
N ASP A 116 4.91 -2.60 -0.68
CA ASP A 116 5.06 -3.81 -1.50
C ASP A 116 4.21 -3.78 -2.77
N GLY A 117 3.04 -3.16 -2.71
CA GLY A 117 2.14 -2.90 -3.83
C GLY A 117 2.44 -1.61 -4.61
N PHE A 118 3.68 -1.08 -4.58
CA PHE A 118 4.03 0.09 -5.40
C PHE A 118 3.89 -0.22 -6.88
N ASP A 119 3.16 0.63 -7.60
CA ASP A 119 2.90 0.44 -9.03
C ASP A 119 4.07 0.96 -9.88
N PHE A 120 4.85 0.04 -10.41
CA PHE A 120 5.88 0.30 -11.42
C PHE A 120 5.39 0.07 -12.85
N GLY A 121 4.11 -0.25 -13.03
CA GLY A 121 3.61 -0.85 -14.28
C GLY A 121 4.07 -2.31 -14.40
N SER A 122 4.11 -2.80 -15.63
CA SER A 122 4.44 -4.20 -15.93
C SER A 122 5.72 -4.38 -16.77
N VAL A 123 6.31 -3.28 -17.24
CA VAL A 123 7.56 -3.28 -18.01
C VAL A 123 8.65 -2.57 -17.21
N PHE A 124 9.75 -3.28 -16.96
CA PHE A 124 10.92 -2.76 -16.26
C PHE A 124 12.18 -2.95 -17.09
N LEU A 125 13.04 -1.94 -17.14
CA LEU A 125 14.40 -2.07 -17.65
C LEU A 125 15.37 -2.04 -16.47
N LEU A 126 16.27 -3.02 -16.39
CA LEU A 126 17.29 -3.13 -15.37
C LEU A 126 18.68 -3.03 -15.97
N ASP A 127 19.59 -2.36 -15.27
CA ASP A 127 21.03 -2.53 -15.54
C ASP A 127 21.46 -3.96 -15.19
N ALA A 128 22.07 -4.65 -16.12
CA ALA A 128 22.36 -6.07 -15.97
C ALA A 128 23.49 -6.36 -14.96
N ALA A 129 24.41 -5.43 -14.75
CA ALA A 129 25.48 -5.60 -13.74
C ALA A 129 24.89 -5.47 -12.34
N LEU A 130 24.12 -4.41 -12.08
CA LEU A 130 23.45 -4.17 -10.80
C LEU A 130 22.38 -5.25 -10.51
N PHE A 131 21.70 -5.71 -11.54
CA PHE A 131 20.76 -6.84 -11.41
C PHE A 131 21.46 -8.12 -10.94
N ARG A 132 22.58 -8.49 -11.56
CA ARG A 132 23.36 -9.68 -11.14
C ARG A 132 23.87 -9.56 -9.72
N GLU A 133 24.34 -8.38 -9.33
CA GLU A 133 24.77 -8.12 -7.96
C GLU A 133 23.61 -8.25 -6.96
N ALA A 134 22.45 -7.62 -7.24
CA ALA A 134 21.26 -7.72 -6.44
C ALA A 134 20.79 -9.18 -6.29
N ALA A 135 20.72 -9.92 -7.39
CA ALA A 135 20.28 -11.33 -7.40
C ALA A 135 21.26 -12.25 -6.63
N ALA A 136 22.55 -12.02 -6.74
CA ALA A 136 23.56 -12.76 -5.97
C ALA A 136 23.43 -12.50 -4.47
N GLY A 137 22.98 -11.30 -4.08
CA GLY A 137 22.72 -10.92 -2.69
C GLY A 137 21.46 -11.55 -2.08
N MET A 138 20.56 -12.13 -2.85
CA MET A 138 19.31 -12.75 -2.36
C MET A 138 19.62 -14.04 -1.60
N LYS A 139 19.56 -14.03 -0.27
CA LYS A 139 19.92 -15.18 0.57
C LYS A 139 18.73 -16.10 0.90
N LYS A 140 17.52 -15.55 0.98
CA LYS A 140 16.30 -16.27 1.30
C LYS A 140 15.59 -16.79 0.06
N ALA A 141 14.99 -17.97 0.16
CA ALA A 141 14.28 -18.63 -0.93
C ALA A 141 12.78 -18.30 -0.87
N TYR A 142 12.42 -17.07 -1.21
CA TYR A 142 11.03 -16.63 -1.25
C TYR A 142 10.24 -17.30 -2.37
N ARG A 143 8.96 -17.56 -2.12
CA ARG A 143 7.96 -18.02 -3.08
C ARG A 143 7.12 -16.86 -3.64
N TYR A 144 7.00 -15.78 -2.85
CA TYR A 144 6.12 -14.63 -3.13
C TYR A 144 6.88 -13.30 -3.12
N ALA A 145 7.84 -13.10 -2.24
CA ALA A 145 8.54 -11.83 -2.05
C ALA A 145 9.80 -11.65 -2.91
N GLY A 146 10.07 -12.55 -3.87
CA GLY A 146 11.31 -12.49 -4.68
C GLY A 146 11.47 -11.18 -5.46
N TRP A 147 10.40 -10.69 -6.13
CA TRP A 147 10.44 -9.39 -6.79
C TRP A 147 10.64 -8.25 -5.78
N TYR A 148 9.93 -8.29 -4.67
CA TYR A 148 10.01 -7.27 -3.64
C TYR A 148 11.43 -7.18 -3.05
N ASP A 149 12.05 -8.30 -2.68
CA ASP A 149 13.44 -8.34 -2.19
C ASP A 149 14.42 -7.82 -3.25
N LEU A 150 14.25 -8.24 -4.52
CA LEU A 150 15.12 -7.80 -5.62
C LEU A 150 15.06 -6.28 -5.80
N ARG A 151 13.86 -5.69 -5.90
CA ARG A 151 13.72 -4.25 -6.12
C ARG A 151 14.26 -3.41 -4.96
N LEU A 152 14.07 -3.88 -3.72
CA LEU A 152 14.65 -3.26 -2.54
C LEU A 152 16.19 -3.33 -2.55
N ARG A 153 16.78 -4.38 -3.10
CA ARG A 153 18.24 -4.48 -3.29
C ARG A 153 18.71 -3.54 -4.39
N LEU A 154 18.03 -3.50 -5.52
CA LEU A 154 18.34 -2.58 -6.61
C LEU A 154 18.31 -1.12 -6.16
N SER A 155 17.33 -0.72 -5.33
CA SER A 155 17.24 0.65 -4.80
C SER A 155 18.39 1.04 -3.87
N ARG A 156 19.17 0.07 -3.37
CA ARG A 156 20.40 0.33 -2.60
C ARG A 156 21.67 0.41 -3.48
N LEU A 157 21.60 -0.16 -4.67
CA LEU A 157 22.74 -0.22 -5.60
C LEU A 157 22.75 0.95 -6.59
N GLY A 158 21.57 1.49 -6.92
CA GLY A 158 21.43 2.59 -7.85
C GLY A 158 20.06 3.25 -7.79
N SER A 159 19.87 4.29 -8.57
CA SER A 159 18.59 5.00 -8.63
C SER A 159 17.50 4.17 -9.29
N VAL A 160 16.27 4.44 -8.89
CA VAL A 160 15.04 3.94 -9.52
C VAL A 160 14.42 5.09 -10.28
N LEU A 161 14.39 5.00 -11.61
CA LEU A 161 14.03 6.08 -12.52
C LEU A 161 12.61 5.87 -13.07
N HIS A 162 11.75 6.84 -12.89
CA HIS A 162 10.47 6.95 -13.57
C HIS A 162 10.59 7.81 -14.83
N LEU A 163 10.01 7.35 -15.92
CA LEU A 163 9.81 8.11 -17.15
C LEU A 163 8.33 8.50 -17.26
N PRO A 164 7.97 9.78 -17.10
CA PRO A 164 6.57 10.24 -17.23
C PRO A 164 6.16 10.29 -18.71
N GLU A 165 6.33 9.18 -19.39
CA GLU A 165 6.06 8.98 -20.82
C GLU A 165 5.28 7.67 -21.00
N TYR A 166 4.18 7.70 -21.76
CA TYR A 166 3.37 6.51 -22.06
C TYR A 166 4.09 5.64 -23.11
N LEU A 167 4.98 4.78 -22.62
CA LEU A 167 5.88 4.02 -23.49
C LEU A 167 5.30 2.71 -24.01
N TYR A 168 4.22 2.20 -23.43
CA TYR A 168 3.60 0.95 -23.88
C TYR A 168 2.11 0.92 -23.57
N THR A 169 1.41 -0.03 -24.19
CA THR A 169 0.00 -0.34 -23.94
C THR A 169 -0.13 -1.80 -23.51
N GLU A 170 -1.00 -2.05 -22.56
CA GLU A 170 -1.35 -3.39 -22.07
C GLU A 170 -2.86 -3.52 -21.82
N ALA A 171 -3.35 -4.75 -21.76
CA ALA A 171 -4.72 -5.01 -21.36
C ALA A 171 -4.91 -4.76 -19.86
N GLU A 172 -6.02 -4.13 -19.47
CA GLU A 172 -6.42 -4.06 -18.06
C GLU A 172 -6.67 -5.48 -17.53
N THR A 173 -5.96 -5.85 -16.50
CA THR A 173 -6.09 -7.18 -15.90
C THR A 173 -5.96 -7.10 -14.40
N ASP A 174 -6.88 -7.76 -13.71
CA ASP A 174 -6.78 -7.98 -12.28
C ASP A 174 -5.97 -9.26 -12.04
N CYS A 175 -4.73 -9.11 -11.63
CA CYS A 175 -3.82 -10.21 -11.31
C CYS A 175 -3.82 -10.59 -9.83
N ARG A 176 -4.74 -10.05 -9.01
CA ARG A 176 -4.83 -10.36 -7.58
C ARG A 176 -5.32 -11.78 -7.36
N ARG A 177 -4.72 -12.46 -6.40
CA ARG A 177 -5.02 -13.88 -6.12
C ARG A 177 -6.43 -14.11 -5.60
N SER A 178 -7.01 -13.16 -4.87
CA SER A 178 -8.37 -13.27 -4.34
C SER A 178 -9.45 -12.87 -5.34
N GLY A 179 -9.12 -12.11 -6.39
CA GLY A 179 -10.08 -11.47 -7.28
C GLY A 179 -10.85 -10.31 -6.64
N GLU A 180 -10.53 -9.95 -5.40
CA GLU A 180 -11.16 -8.84 -4.67
C GLU A 180 -10.40 -7.53 -4.89
N LYS A 181 -11.14 -6.47 -5.23
CA LYS A 181 -10.54 -5.17 -5.57
C LYS A 181 -10.04 -4.38 -4.37
N GLN A 182 -10.48 -4.71 -3.16
CA GLN A 182 -10.09 -4.03 -1.92
C GLN A 182 -9.62 -5.04 -0.88
N PHE A 183 -8.66 -4.64 -0.03
CA PHE A 183 -8.18 -5.39 1.13
C PHE A 183 -7.53 -6.76 0.84
N ASP A 184 -7.07 -7.02 -0.40
CA ASP A 184 -6.36 -8.27 -0.72
C ASP A 184 -5.12 -8.51 0.17
N TYR A 185 -4.45 -7.43 0.57
CA TYR A 185 -3.25 -7.46 1.42
C TYR A 185 -3.51 -7.93 2.85
N VAL A 186 -4.74 -7.80 3.36
CA VAL A 186 -5.14 -8.27 4.70
C VAL A 186 -5.91 -9.59 4.66
N ASN A 187 -6.07 -10.18 3.46
CA ASN A 187 -6.78 -11.45 3.32
C ASN A 187 -5.97 -12.58 3.99
N PRO A 188 -6.55 -13.33 4.95
CA PRO A 188 -5.85 -14.43 5.65
C PRO A 188 -5.27 -15.51 4.72
N HIS A 189 -5.83 -15.68 3.52
CA HIS A 189 -5.31 -16.60 2.50
C HIS A 189 -3.94 -16.17 1.94
N ASN A 190 -3.58 -14.91 2.10
CA ASN A 190 -2.29 -14.36 1.65
C ASN A 190 -1.23 -14.32 2.77
N ARG A 191 -1.48 -14.96 3.93
CA ARG A 191 -0.61 -14.90 5.11
C ARG A 191 0.85 -15.27 4.81
N GLU A 192 1.10 -16.33 4.05
CA GLU A 192 2.47 -16.73 3.67
C GLU A 192 3.18 -15.64 2.86
N ALA A 193 2.47 -15.02 1.91
CA ALA A 193 3.02 -13.92 1.13
C ALA A 193 3.32 -12.70 2.01
N GLN A 194 2.42 -12.36 2.95
CA GLN A 194 2.61 -11.25 3.88
C GLN A 194 3.85 -11.46 4.77
N ILE A 195 4.05 -12.65 5.30
CA ILE A 195 5.23 -13.00 6.11
C ILE A 195 6.51 -12.82 5.30
N GLU A 196 6.56 -13.33 4.07
CA GLU A 196 7.74 -13.18 3.21
C GLU A 196 8.01 -11.71 2.86
N MET A 197 6.97 -10.91 2.57
CA MET A 197 7.10 -9.46 2.32
C MET A 197 7.64 -8.73 3.55
N GLU A 198 7.14 -9.08 4.75
CA GLU A 198 7.63 -8.55 6.02
C GLU A 198 9.10 -8.87 6.25
N GLU A 199 9.51 -10.11 6.00
CA GLU A 199 10.91 -10.52 6.11
C GLU A 199 11.83 -9.76 5.14
N ALA A 200 11.41 -9.58 3.89
CA ALA A 200 12.18 -8.86 2.88
C ALA A 200 12.30 -7.37 3.26
N CYS A 201 11.22 -6.75 3.73
CA CYS A 201 11.21 -5.38 4.23
C CYS A 201 12.14 -5.22 5.44
N THR A 202 12.05 -6.13 6.40
CA THR A 202 12.90 -6.13 7.61
C THR A 202 14.39 -6.23 7.26
N ASP A 203 14.75 -7.12 6.35
CA ASP A 203 16.14 -7.26 5.88
C ASP A 203 16.63 -5.97 5.20
N HIS A 204 15.77 -5.32 4.42
CA HIS A 204 16.08 -4.03 3.81
C HIS A 204 16.27 -2.92 4.85
N LEU A 205 15.35 -2.78 5.81
CA LEU A 205 15.43 -1.78 6.88
C LEU A 205 16.71 -1.94 7.71
N LYS A 206 17.08 -3.18 8.03
CA LYS A 206 18.36 -3.48 8.69
C LYS A 206 19.55 -3.06 7.84
N ALA A 207 19.51 -3.32 6.54
CA ALA A 207 20.60 -3.00 5.62
C ALA A 207 20.80 -1.49 5.44
N ILE A 208 19.76 -0.67 5.54
CA ILE A 208 19.83 0.81 5.43
C ILE A 208 19.92 1.52 6.78
N GLY A 209 19.97 0.78 7.91
CA GLY A 209 20.04 1.35 9.25
C GLY A 209 18.73 2.00 9.75
N ALA A 210 17.59 1.69 9.14
CA ALA A 210 16.28 2.24 9.47
C ALA A 210 15.38 1.26 10.25
N TYR A 211 15.89 0.10 10.64
CA TYR A 211 15.14 -0.88 11.41
C TYR A 211 14.83 -0.38 12.81
N LEU A 212 13.56 -0.40 13.17
CA LEU A 212 13.09 -0.10 14.52
C LEU A 212 13.05 -1.40 15.34
N ALA A 213 13.84 -1.49 16.40
CA ALA A 213 13.81 -2.64 17.31
C ALA A 213 12.43 -2.79 17.94
N ALA A 214 12.02 -4.03 18.22
CA ALA A 214 10.72 -4.32 18.84
C ALA A 214 10.62 -3.81 20.28
N GLU A 215 11.77 -3.70 20.98
CA GLU A 215 11.81 -3.18 22.34
C GLU A 215 11.39 -1.71 22.39
N ARG A 216 10.35 -1.44 23.16
CA ARG A 216 9.82 -0.11 23.39
C ARG A 216 9.73 0.12 24.89
N PRO A 217 10.11 1.32 25.39
CA PRO A 217 9.82 1.67 26.76
C PRO A 217 8.31 1.66 26.97
N ALA A 218 7.87 1.01 28.03
CA ALA A 218 6.48 1.08 28.44
C ALA A 218 6.12 2.53 28.82
N LEU A 219 4.97 3.01 28.35
CA LEU A 219 4.52 4.37 28.67
C LEU A 219 4.18 4.48 30.16
N ASP A 220 4.48 5.62 30.77
CA ASP A 220 4.05 5.96 32.11
C ASP A 220 2.77 6.80 32.05
N PHE A 221 1.67 6.23 32.52
CA PHE A 221 0.38 6.91 32.63
C PHE A 221 0.10 7.43 34.03
N SER A 222 1.07 7.39 34.95
CA SER A 222 0.92 7.85 36.34
C SER A 222 0.89 9.39 36.43
N GLU A 223 1.45 10.10 35.45
CA GLU A 223 1.33 11.56 35.43
C GLU A 223 -0.10 11.99 35.09
N GLU A 224 -0.72 12.73 35.99
CA GLU A 224 -1.99 13.41 35.73
C GLU A 224 -1.76 14.59 34.79
N VAL A 225 -1.67 14.28 33.51
CA VAL A 225 -1.81 15.33 32.47
C VAL A 225 -3.28 15.71 32.42
N GLY A 226 -3.59 17.01 32.54
CA GLY A 226 -4.96 17.51 32.67
C GLY A 226 -5.82 17.39 31.43
N PHE A 227 -6.09 16.17 30.99
CA PHE A 227 -7.07 15.91 29.93
C PHE A 227 -8.50 16.06 30.46
N ALA A 228 -9.36 16.74 29.70
CA ALA A 228 -10.76 16.97 30.08
C ALA A 228 -11.55 15.65 30.13
N VAL A 229 -11.21 14.68 29.29
CA VAL A 229 -11.85 13.36 29.18
C VAL A 229 -10.80 12.27 29.01
N GLU A 230 -11.18 11.03 29.26
CA GLU A 230 -10.31 9.86 29.12
C GLU A 230 -10.04 9.52 27.67
N ALA A 231 -11.08 9.53 26.85
CA ALA A 231 -10.98 9.15 25.45
C ALA A 231 -11.82 10.08 24.56
N SER A 232 -11.34 10.30 23.35
CA SER A 232 -12.10 10.94 22.30
C SER A 232 -12.25 9.97 21.14
N VAL A 233 -13.48 9.70 20.71
CA VAL A 233 -13.72 9.06 19.43
C VAL A 233 -13.62 10.12 18.35
N VAL A 234 -12.70 9.94 17.40
CA VAL A 234 -12.40 10.89 16.33
C VAL A 234 -13.00 10.40 15.01
N ILE A 235 -13.89 11.22 14.43
CA ILE A 235 -14.60 10.89 13.19
C ILE A 235 -14.33 11.99 12.15
N PRO A 236 -13.42 11.78 11.19
CA PRO A 236 -13.31 12.67 10.04
C PRO A 236 -14.45 12.38 9.06
N VAL A 237 -15.06 13.44 8.51
CA VAL A 237 -16.18 13.26 7.59
C VAL A 237 -16.19 14.30 6.48
N ARG A 238 -16.58 13.85 5.28
CA ARG A 238 -17.00 14.71 4.18
C ARG A 238 -18.04 14.00 3.33
N ASN A 239 -19.23 14.60 3.20
CA ASN A 239 -20.32 14.11 2.37
C ASN A 239 -20.71 12.65 2.71
N ARG A 240 -21.22 12.48 3.94
CA ARG A 240 -21.69 11.19 4.48
C ARG A 240 -23.01 11.33 5.24
N ALA A 241 -23.96 12.11 4.71
CA ALA A 241 -25.25 12.34 5.37
C ALA A 241 -26.01 11.03 5.68
N ALA A 242 -25.82 9.98 4.85
CA ALA A 242 -26.50 8.70 5.02
C ALA A 242 -25.96 7.85 6.18
N THR A 243 -24.67 7.99 6.57
CA THR A 243 -23.98 7.07 7.49
C THR A 243 -23.48 7.72 8.77
N VAL A 244 -23.04 8.98 8.71
CA VAL A 244 -22.40 9.67 9.85
C VAL A 244 -23.26 9.64 11.12
N GLY A 245 -24.58 9.73 10.98
CA GLY A 245 -25.50 9.66 12.12
C GLY A 245 -25.43 8.34 12.87
N ASP A 246 -25.26 7.23 12.15
CA ASP A 246 -25.14 5.90 12.76
C ASP A 246 -23.76 5.72 13.40
N ALA A 247 -22.67 6.18 12.76
CA ALA A 247 -21.33 6.18 13.32
C ALA A 247 -21.29 6.94 14.66
N VAL A 248 -21.80 8.18 14.71
CA VAL A 248 -21.85 9.00 15.94
C VAL A 248 -22.69 8.33 17.01
N ARG A 249 -23.88 7.83 16.67
CA ARG A 249 -24.75 7.13 17.63
C ARG A 249 -24.11 5.84 18.16
N SER A 250 -23.35 5.12 17.33
CA SER A 250 -22.57 3.95 17.73
C SER A 250 -21.49 4.32 18.75
N ALA A 251 -20.79 5.44 18.53
CA ALA A 251 -19.80 5.97 19.46
C ALA A 251 -20.44 6.44 20.78
N LEU A 252 -21.59 7.11 20.73
CA LEU A 252 -22.32 7.58 21.93
C LEU A 252 -22.90 6.46 22.80
N LYS A 253 -23.09 5.26 22.26
CA LYS A 253 -23.54 4.06 22.99
C LYS A 253 -22.41 3.39 23.79
N GLN A 254 -21.18 3.78 23.59
CA GLN A 254 -20.04 3.15 24.25
C GLN A 254 -20.12 3.37 25.78
N ARG A 255 -19.74 2.34 26.52
CA ARG A 255 -19.62 2.38 27.98
C ARG A 255 -18.16 2.60 28.35
N LEU A 256 -17.92 3.63 29.16
CA LEU A 256 -16.62 3.90 29.75
C LEU A 256 -16.87 4.47 31.14
N GLN A 257 -16.10 4.00 32.14
CA GLN A 257 -16.22 4.49 33.52
C GLN A 257 -15.83 5.95 33.67
N ARG A 258 -14.83 6.38 32.88
CA ARG A 258 -14.36 7.76 32.84
C ARG A 258 -15.06 8.54 31.69
N PRO A 259 -15.16 9.86 31.79
CA PRO A 259 -15.76 10.66 30.74
C PRO A 259 -15.08 10.46 29.37
N TYR A 260 -15.85 10.47 28.31
CA TYR A 260 -15.37 10.49 26.92
C TYR A 260 -16.24 11.41 26.07
N ASN A 261 -15.74 11.78 24.90
CA ASN A 261 -16.47 12.57 23.91
C ASN A 261 -16.28 12.01 22.49
N VAL A 262 -17.01 12.58 21.53
CA VAL A 262 -16.95 12.26 20.11
C VAL A 262 -16.63 13.55 19.37
N ILE A 263 -15.44 13.65 18.80
CA ILE A 263 -15.01 14.79 18.01
C ILE A 263 -15.20 14.48 16.54
N VAL A 264 -16.14 15.16 15.89
CA VAL A 264 -16.43 14.99 14.48
C VAL A 264 -15.88 16.17 13.71
N VAL A 265 -14.93 15.93 12.81
CA VAL A 265 -14.36 16.96 11.95
C VAL A 265 -15.00 16.90 10.58
N ASP A 266 -15.91 17.83 10.34
CA ASP A 266 -16.64 18.00 9.09
C ASP A 266 -15.81 18.83 8.09
N ASN A 267 -15.21 18.17 7.14
CA ASN A 267 -14.37 18.83 6.12
C ASN A 267 -15.21 19.47 5.02
N HIS A 268 -16.06 20.45 5.41
CA HIS A 268 -16.89 21.26 4.50
C HIS A 268 -17.86 20.41 3.65
N SER A 269 -18.68 19.60 4.30
CA SER A 269 -19.75 18.85 3.63
C SER A 269 -20.84 19.74 3.05
N ASP A 270 -21.46 19.32 1.95
CA ASP A 270 -22.51 20.05 1.22
C ASP A 270 -23.72 19.16 0.84
N ASP A 271 -23.82 17.94 1.44
CA ASP A 271 -24.86 16.94 1.17
C ASP A 271 -25.90 16.79 2.29
N GLY A 272 -25.90 17.67 3.32
CA GLY A 272 -26.73 17.54 4.52
C GLY A 272 -26.01 16.93 5.73
N THR A 273 -24.77 16.49 5.61
CA THR A 273 -23.93 15.97 6.71
C THR A 273 -23.80 17.00 7.84
N THR A 274 -23.50 18.25 7.49
CA THR A 274 -23.30 19.36 8.46
C THR A 274 -24.55 19.59 9.31
N GLU A 275 -25.74 19.57 8.70
CA GLU A 275 -27.01 19.76 9.40
C GLU A 275 -27.29 18.61 10.37
N ALA A 276 -27.09 17.35 9.92
CA ALA A 276 -27.25 16.17 10.77
C ALA A 276 -26.31 16.22 11.99
N LEU A 277 -25.05 16.66 11.79
CA LEU A 277 -24.08 16.80 12.89
C LEU A 277 -24.44 17.91 13.87
N ARG A 278 -24.99 19.03 13.41
CA ARG A 278 -25.49 20.10 14.30
C ARG A 278 -26.62 19.61 15.19
N GLU A 279 -27.57 18.81 14.64
CA GLU A 279 -28.65 18.22 15.42
C GLU A 279 -28.11 17.25 16.48
N LEU A 280 -27.16 16.38 16.12
CA LEU A 280 -26.54 15.46 17.06
C LEU A 280 -25.80 16.19 18.19
N ALA A 281 -25.03 17.24 17.87
CA ALA A 281 -24.32 18.04 18.85
C ALA A 281 -25.26 18.85 19.76
N ALA A 282 -26.41 19.27 19.26
CA ALA A 282 -27.45 19.91 20.08
C ALA A 282 -28.14 18.92 21.03
N GLY A 283 -28.22 17.64 20.64
CA GLY A 283 -28.86 16.58 21.41
C GLY A 283 -28.00 15.91 22.47
N ASP A 284 -26.65 15.90 22.29
CA ASP A 284 -25.72 15.27 23.24
C ASP A 284 -24.44 16.10 23.36
N SER A 285 -24.19 16.62 24.55
CA SER A 285 -23.03 17.49 24.85
C SER A 285 -21.65 16.81 24.69
N ARG A 286 -21.62 15.49 24.56
CA ARG A 286 -20.37 14.76 24.25
C ARG A 286 -19.96 14.90 22.78
N VAL A 287 -20.85 15.33 21.89
CA VAL A 287 -20.54 15.54 20.47
C VAL A 287 -19.91 16.92 20.27
N VAL A 288 -18.66 16.92 19.84
CA VAL A 288 -17.90 18.13 19.49
C VAL A 288 -17.83 18.20 17.96
N HIS A 289 -18.68 19.02 17.34
CA HIS A 289 -18.71 19.23 15.90
C HIS A 289 -17.74 20.35 15.51
N VAL A 290 -16.73 20.02 14.72
CA VAL A 290 -15.69 20.94 14.26
C VAL A 290 -15.77 21.09 12.75
N ILE A 291 -15.88 22.34 12.27
CA ILE A 291 -15.67 22.66 10.85
C ILE A 291 -14.35 23.44 10.78
N PRO A 292 -13.29 22.88 10.19
CA PRO A 292 -11.98 23.50 10.15
C PRO A 292 -12.00 24.77 9.29
N GLN A 293 -11.11 25.73 9.58
CA GLN A 293 -10.99 26.94 8.73
C GLN A 293 -10.36 26.60 7.36
N ARG A 294 -9.42 25.67 7.35
CA ARG A 294 -8.74 25.20 6.12
C ARG A 294 -9.67 24.30 5.32
N ARG A 295 -9.51 24.33 3.98
CA ARG A 295 -10.29 23.51 3.04
C ARG A 295 -9.47 22.42 2.35
N ASP A 296 -8.19 22.33 2.65
CA ASP A 296 -7.20 21.46 2.00
C ASP A 296 -6.67 20.35 2.91
N LEU A 297 -7.39 20.03 4.00
CA LEU A 297 -6.89 19.12 5.03
C LEU A 297 -6.80 17.66 4.59
N GLY A 298 -7.71 17.18 3.73
CA GLY A 298 -7.90 15.75 3.53
C GLY A 298 -8.24 15.02 4.83
N ILE A 299 -8.25 13.68 4.79
CA ILE A 299 -8.60 12.86 5.97
C ILE A 299 -7.54 12.98 7.10
N GLY A 300 -6.25 12.93 6.75
CA GLY A 300 -5.16 13.04 7.72
C GLY A 300 -5.13 14.39 8.44
N GLY A 301 -5.41 15.48 7.71
CA GLY A 301 -5.54 16.80 8.31
C GLY A 301 -6.72 16.89 9.27
N CYS A 302 -7.84 16.25 8.97
CA CYS A 302 -8.99 16.20 9.87
C CYS A 302 -8.69 15.42 11.16
N TRP A 303 -7.92 14.33 11.07
CA TRP A 303 -7.44 13.63 12.28
C TRP A 303 -6.56 14.56 13.14
N ASN A 304 -5.62 15.28 12.53
CA ASN A 304 -4.79 16.23 13.27
C ASN A 304 -5.62 17.33 13.95
N GLU A 305 -6.60 17.91 13.26
CA GLU A 305 -7.52 18.89 13.86
C GLU A 305 -8.21 18.34 15.10
N ALA A 306 -8.69 17.09 15.05
CA ALA A 306 -9.36 16.46 16.19
C ALA A 306 -8.41 16.15 17.35
N VAL A 307 -7.24 15.56 17.05
CA VAL A 307 -6.26 15.15 18.07
C VAL A 307 -5.64 16.36 18.76
N MET A 308 -5.46 17.47 18.04
CA MET A 308 -4.94 18.73 18.58
C MET A 308 -6.03 19.62 19.19
N HIS A 309 -7.30 19.22 19.11
CA HIS A 309 -8.41 19.99 19.67
C HIS A 309 -8.34 20.02 21.19
N PRO A 310 -8.59 21.18 21.86
CA PRO A 310 -8.52 21.30 23.34
C PRO A 310 -9.44 20.32 24.09
N ALA A 311 -10.52 19.86 23.47
CA ALA A 311 -11.43 18.85 24.04
C ALA A 311 -10.96 17.41 23.83
N CYS A 312 -9.84 17.18 23.13
CA CYS A 312 -9.34 15.81 22.90
C CYS A 312 -8.88 15.19 24.22
N GLY A 313 -9.29 13.94 24.44
CA GLY A 313 -8.96 13.17 25.63
C GLY A 313 -7.54 12.63 25.63
N ARG A 314 -7.20 11.90 26.70
CA ARG A 314 -5.91 11.19 26.84
C ARG A 314 -5.67 10.22 25.67
N PHE A 315 -6.72 9.52 25.25
CA PHE A 315 -6.68 8.56 24.13
C PHE A 315 -7.57 9.05 22.99
N ALA A 316 -7.01 9.11 21.79
CA ALA A 316 -7.76 9.34 20.56
C ALA A 316 -8.05 8.01 19.90
N VAL A 317 -9.32 7.71 19.62
CA VAL A 317 -9.77 6.47 19.01
C VAL A 317 -10.44 6.79 17.68
N GLN A 318 -9.86 6.32 16.59
CA GLN A 318 -10.40 6.54 15.25
C GLN A 318 -11.67 5.73 15.04
N LEU A 319 -12.65 6.33 14.37
CA LEU A 319 -13.81 5.68 13.79
C LEU A 319 -14.12 6.36 12.46
N ASP A 320 -14.26 5.61 11.39
CA ASP A 320 -14.65 6.17 10.10
C ASP A 320 -16.15 6.52 10.08
N SER A 321 -16.55 7.49 9.26
CA SER A 321 -17.91 8.05 9.25
C SER A 321 -18.98 7.11 8.67
N ASP A 322 -18.59 5.94 8.19
CA ASP A 322 -19.41 4.86 7.67
C ASP A 322 -19.19 3.53 8.41
N ASP A 323 -18.42 3.55 9.52
CA ASP A 323 -18.17 2.40 10.39
C ASP A 323 -18.96 2.45 11.69
N LEU A 324 -19.13 1.28 12.31
CA LEU A 324 -19.84 1.11 13.57
C LEU A 324 -19.02 0.26 14.56
N TYR A 325 -19.06 0.61 15.83
CA TYR A 325 -18.58 -0.29 16.86
C TYR A 325 -19.46 -1.54 16.95
N ILE A 326 -18.83 -2.70 17.07
CA ILE A 326 -19.54 -4.01 17.09
C ILE A 326 -20.43 -4.17 18.31
N ASP A 327 -20.08 -3.55 19.44
CA ASP A 327 -20.86 -3.55 20.70
C ASP A 327 -20.59 -2.28 21.52
N ASP A 328 -21.17 -2.19 22.70
CA ASP A 328 -21.08 -1.03 23.59
C ASP A 328 -19.83 -1.02 24.51
N ARG A 329 -18.91 -1.99 24.39
CA ARG A 329 -17.73 -2.14 25.23
C ARG A 329 -16.40 -2.00 24.49
N VAL A 330 -16.42 -1.60 23.22
CA VAL A 330 -15.20 -1.49 22.42
C VAL A 330 -14.26 -0.44 23.01
N LEU A 331 -14.78 0.72 23.35
CA LEU A 331 -13.97 1.82 23.92
C LEU A 331 -13.37 1.44 25.30
N GLU A 332 -14.12 0.71 26.12
CA GLU A 332 -13.64 0.18 27.38
C GLU A 332 -12.45 -0.78 27.15
N ARG A 333 -12.61 -1.74 26.25
CA ARG A 333 -11.53 -2.70 25.92
C ARG A 333 -10.27 -2.03 25.36
N ILE A 334 -10.43 -0.99 24.54
CA ILE A 334 -9.28 -0.24 24.00
C ILE A 334 -8.54 0.48 25.14
N THR A 335 -9.26 1.18 26.01
CA THR A 335 -8.64 1.91 27.11
C THR A 335 -7.99 0.97 28.14
N GLU A 336 -8.61 -0.17 28.45
CA GLU A 336 -8.02 -1.21 29.28
C GLU A 336 -6.69 -1.73 28.71
N ARG A 337 -6.61 -1.94 27.39
CA ARG A 337 -5.38 -2.37 26.72
C ARG A 337 -4.28 -1.33 26.82
N PHE A 338 -4.59 -0.05 26.60
CA PHE A 338 -3.59 1.02 26.78
C PHE A 338 -2.95 0.96 28.16
N TYR A 339 -3.76 0.82 29.22
CA TYR A 339 -3.24 0.76 30.59
C TYR A 339 -2.51 -0.57 30.91
N ALA A 340 -3.07 -1.68 30.47
CA ALA A 340 -2.49 -3.00 30.77
C ALA A 340 -1.14 -3.22 30.07
N GLU A 341 -1.08 -2.88 28.80
CA GLU A 341 0.11 -3.06 27.97
C GLU A 341 1.07 -1.87 27.99
N ARG A 342 0.63 -0.73 28.53
CA ARG A 342 1.41 0.51 28.58
C ARG A 342 1.97 0.91 27.20
N CYS A 343 1.16 0.76 26.17
CA CYS A 343 1.53 0.96 24.76
C CYS A 343 1.09 2.34 24.26
N ALA A 344 1.71 2.80 23.17
CA ALA A 344 1.37 4.07 22.52
C ALA A 344 0.24 3.93 21.48
N MET A 345 -0.03 2.72 21.02
CA MET A 345 -1.04 2.44 20.00
C MET A 345 -1.69 1.08 20.23
N VAL A 346 -3.00 1.02 20.05
CA VAL A 346 -3.80 -0.20 20.03
C VAL A 346 -4.45 -0.33 18.67
N ILE A 347 -4.28 -1.47 18.01
CA ILE A 347 -4.90 -1.80 16.73
C ILE A 347 -5.99 -2.83 16.98
N GLY A 348 -7.22 -2.53 16.56
CA GLY A 348 -8.36 -3.42 16.68
C GLY A 348 -8.58 -4.28 15.43
N SER A 349 -9.21 -5.44 15.63
CA SER A 349 -9.77 -6.23 14.53
C SER A 349 -11.10 -5.63 14.06
N TYR A 350 -11.48 -5.87 12.81
CA TYR A 350 -12.74 -5.43 12.27
C TYR A 350 -13.43 -6.52 11.42
N ARG A 351 -14.70 -6.31 11.15
CA ARG A 351 -15.50 -7.20 10.30
C ARG A 351 -15.99 -6.41 9.09
N MET A 352 -15.75 -6.97 7.92
CA MET A 352 -16.26 -6.41 6.66
C MET A 352 -17.74 -6.74 6.51
N VAL A 353 -18.56 -5.71 6.31
CA VAL A 353 -20.01 -5.84 6.11
C VAL A 353 -20.51 -4.92 4.99
N ASP A 354 -21.64 -5.27 4.39
CA ASP A 354 -22.36 -4.39 3.48
C ASP A 354 -23.20 -3.32 4.24
N ALA A 355 -23.85 -2.43 3.51
CA ALA A 355 -24.73 -1.39 4.10
C ALA A 355 -25.94 -1.95 4.87
N ARG A 356 -26.22 -3.26 4.79
CA ARG A 356 -27.26 -3.96 5.56
C ARG A 356 -26.69 -4.75 6.73
N LEU A 357 -25.39 -4.59 7.00
CA LEU A 357 -24.62 -5.30 8.02
C LEU A 357 -24.52 -6.82 7.78
N ASN A 358 -24.69 -7.28 6.55
CA ASN A 358 -24.36 -8.65 6.18
C ASN A 358 -22.86 -8.76 6.00
N GLU A 359 -22.27 -9.84 6.52
CA GLU A 359 -20.83 -10.10 6.35
C GLU A 359 -20.49 -10.31 4.87
N ILE A 360 -19.40 -9.66 4.42
CA ILE A 360 -18.84 -9.80 3.09
C ILE A 360 -17.38 -10.24 3.20
N PRO A 361 -16.80 -10.93 2.20
CA PRO A 361 -15.39 -11.31 2.21
C PRO A 361 -14.47 -10.09 2.39
N PRO A 362 -13.34 -10.26 3.13
CA PRO A 362 -12.86 -11.48 3.77
C PRO A 362 -13.50 -11.81 5.14
N GLY A 363 -14.51 -11.09 5.58
CA GLY A 363 -15.14 -11.27 6.88
C GLY A 363 -14.37 -10.58 7.99
N ILE A 364 -13.83 -11.32 8.94
CA ILE A 364 -13.04 -10.78 10.04
C ILE A 364 -11.60 -10.56 9.58
N VAL A 365 -11.10 -9.34 9.80
CA VAL A 365 -9.68 -8.97 9.64
C VAL A 365 -9.11 -8.78 11.04
N ASP A 366 -8.21 -9.65 11.46
CA ASP A 366 -7.66 -9.71 12.81
C ASP A 366 -6.14 -9.50 12.89
N HIS A 367 -5.54 -9.13 11.77
CA HIS A 367 -4.11 -8.80 11.65
C HIS A 367 -3.15 -9.92 12.11
N ARG A 368 -3.59 -11.19 12.08
CA ARG A 368 -2.73 -12.33 12.40
C ARG A 368 -1.59 -12.57 11.43
N GLU A 369 -1.64 -11.92 10.25
CA GLU A 369 -0.54 -11.87 9.30
C GLU A 369 0.64 -11.02 9.79
N TRP A 370 0.43 -10.15 10.76
CA TRP A 370 1.49 -9.34 11.36
C TRP A 370 2.17 -10.11 12.48
N THR A 371 3.48 -9.91 12.63
CA THR A 371 4.22 -10.44 13.78
C THR A 371 4.38 -9.37 14.85
N ASP A 372 4.40 -9.77 16.11
CA ASP A 372 4.57 -8.85 17.25
C ASP A 372 5.92 -8.11 17.18
N GLU A 373 6.95 -8.78 16.64
CA GLU A 373 8.31 -8.22 16.57
C GLU A 373 8.45 -7.14 15.49
N ASN A 374 7.71 -7.24 14.39
CA ASN A 374 7.89 -6.39 13.21
C ASN A 374 6.71 -5.44 12.92
N GLY A 375 5.69 -5.40 13.75
CA GLY A 375 4.51 -4.55 13.55
C GLY A 375 4.84 -3.09 13.20
N PRO A 376 5.75 -2.39 13.92
CA PRO A 376 6.12 -1.01 13.60
C PRO A 376 6.80 -0.84 12.23
N ASN A 377 7.53 -1.86 11.77
CA ASN A 377 8.20 -1.83 10.47
C ASN A 377 7.24 -2.20 9.33
N ASN A 378 6.21 -2.99 9.60
CA ASN A 378 5.18 -3.35 8.64
C ASN A 378 4.32 -2.16 8.21
N ALA A 379 4.08 -1.19 9.08
CA ALA A 379 3.33 0.02 8.76
C ALA A 379 3.95 0.84 7.60
N LEU A 380 5.26 0.64 7.34
CA LEU A 380 5.96 1.29 6.23
C LEU A 380 5.77 0.56 4.89
N ARG A 381 5.26 -0.68 4.94
CA ARG A 381 5.14 -1.56 3.78
C ARG A 381 3.73 -1.54 3.15
N ILE A 382 2.69 -1.36 3.95
CA ILE A 382 1.28 -1.44 3.54
C ILE A 382 0.76 -0.12 2.99
#